data_3daf0f605b58719f8d3988f12503eac0
#
_entry.id   3daf0f605b58719f8d3988f12503eac0
#
_cell.length_a   1.000
_cell.length_b   1.000
_cell.length_c   1.000
_cell.angle_alpha   90.00
_cell.angle_beta   90.00
_cell.angle_gamma   90.00
#
_symmetry.space_group_name_H-M   'P 1'
#
loop_
_entity.id
_entity.type
_entity.pdbx_description
1 polymer ?
#
loop_
_entity_poly.entity_id
_entity_poly.type
_entity_poly.pdbx_seq_one_letter_code
_entity_poly.pdbx_strand_id
1 'polypeptide(L)'
;PLIGGLIAGLVLIPIYFIPEKYIAMSGFISLLLYLFLTGSIHLDGVGDTIDGFFSARKKEKILEIMQDPRIGTDGTIGLNVFLLLRYINYSTIMPDAGLLILAGIISRLSGLAVVVFSKQAKDTGLGLLFHKSASKFSFFFWLILVCFLSLFTPEIAAFSKIQGTFILAERLKYLLLPLTAFILTFIVIRISYKKIGGTTGDVNGLIVELTELAVLSTSFFINVHL
;
A
#
# COMPACT_ATOMS: atom_id res chain seq x y z
N PRO A 1 -5.37 -2.27 9.70
CA PRO A 1 -5.18 -0.87 9.28
C PRO A 1 -4.38 -0.03 10.27
N LEU A 2 -4.62 -0.11 11.59
CA LEU A 2 -3.89 0.67 12.61
C LEU A 2 -2.37 0.58 12.48
N ILE A 3 -1.82 -0.62 12.32
CA ILE A 3 -0.38 -0.84 12.17
C ILE A 3 0.19 -0.07 10.98
N GLY A 4 -0.57 0.01 9.87
CA GLY A 4 -0.17 0.79 8.71
C GLY A 4 -0.05 2.28 9.01
N GLY A 5 -1.02 2.83 9.76
CA GLY A 5 -0.98 4.21 10.22
C GLY A 5 0.17 4.49 11.20
N LEU A 6 0.46 3.56 12.11
CA LEU A 6 1.59 3.67 13.04
C LEU A 6 2.94 3.65 12.32
N ILE A 7 3.14 2.72 11.39
CA ILE A 7 4.37 2.66 10.58
C ILE A 7 4.54 3.95 9.79
N ALA A 8 3.49 4.41 9.12
CA ALA A 8 3.52 5.66 8.37
C ALA A 8 3.83 6.87 9.24
N GLY A 9 3.25 6.94 10.45
CA GLY A 9 3.56 7.98 11.45
C GLY A 9 5.03 7.99 11.88
N LEU A 10 5.64 6.81 12.08
CA LEU A 10 7.07 6.71 12.40
C LEU A 10 7.96 7.11 11.22
N VAL A 11 7.58 6.71 10.00
CA VAL A 11 8.28 7.05 8.75
C VAL A 11 8.27 8.56 8.46
N LEU A 12 7.30 9.32 9.00
CA LEU A 12 7.26 10.77 8.93
C LEU A 12 8.35 11.47 9.75
N ILE A 13 8.91 10.82 10.78
CA ILE A 13 9.87 11.46 11.69
C ILE A 13 11.05 12.07 10.93
N PRO A 14 11.77 11.35 10.05
CA PRO A 14 12.87 11.96 9.30
C PRO A 14 12.43 13.12 8.40
N ILE A 15 11.22 13.01 7.80
CA ILE A 15 10.67 14.05 6.92
C ILE A 15 10.43 15.36 7.68
N TYR A 16 9.99 15.28 8.95
CA TYR A 16 9.72 16.45 9.78
C TYR A 16 10.96 17.09 10.40
N PHE A 17 11.92 16.27 10.83
CA PHE A 17 13.08 16.76 11.60
C PHE A 17 14.29 17.13 10.73
N ILE A 18 14.37 16.62 9.50
CA ILE A 18 15.45 16.96 8.57
C ILE A 18 15.04 18.19 7.77
N PRO A 19 15.87 19.27 7.71
CA PRO A 19 15.56 20.47 6.97
C PRO A 19 15.24 20.21 5.49
N GLU A 20 14.28 20.95 4.92
CA GLU A 20 13.78 20.79 3.54
C GLU A 20 14.88 20.73 2.48
N LYS A 21 15.96 21.50 2.66
CA LYS A 21 17.13 21.47 1.76
C LYS A 21 17.77 20.07 1.62
N TYR A 22 17.47 19.15 2.53
CA TYR A 22 17.97 17.78 2.52
C TYR A 22 16.83 16.75 2.30
N ILE A 23 15.78 17.14 1.59
CA ILE A 23 14.57 16.29 1.38
C ILE A 23 14.90 14.92 0.79
N ALA A 24 15.88 14.82 -0.11
CA ALA A 24 16.32 13.54 -0.66
C ALA A 24 16.89 12.61 0.43
N MET A 25 17.63 13.18 1.39
CA MET A 25 18.17 12.43 2.52
C MET A 25 17.06 12.02 3.48
N SER A 26 16.11 12.90 3.79
CA SER A 26 14.97 12.55 4.64
C SER A 26 14.13 11.44 4.02
N GLY A 27 13.84 11.50 2.72
CA GLY A 27 13.14 10.44 1.99
C GLY A 27 13.90 9.10 2.02
N PHE A 28 15.22 9.12 1.88
CA PHE A 28 16.05 7.93 1.97
C PHE A 28 16.04 7.31 3.37
N ILE A 29 16.19 8.13 4.43
CA ILE A 29 16.13 7.66 5.81
C ILE A 29 14.74 7.11 6.15
N SER A 30 13.68 7.76 5.65
CA SER A 30 12.31 7.28 5.79
C SER A 30 12.09 5.93 5.10
N LEU A 31 12.69 5.73 3.93
CA LEU A 31 12.68 4.44 3.23
C LEU A 31 13.38 3.36 4.07
N LEU A 32 14.58 3.62 4.59
CA LEU A 32 15.31 2.68 5.46
C LEU A 32 14.50 2.33 6.71
N LEU A 33 13.89 3.33 7.33
CA LEU A 33 13.04 3.13 8.50
C LEU A 33 11.80 2.27 8.16
N TYR A 34 11.16 2.51 7.01
CA TYR A 34 10.07 1.68 6.52
C TYR A 34 10.49 0.22 6.35
N LEU A 35 11.62 -0.03 5.69
CA LEU A 35 12.16 -1.39 5.49
C LEU A 35 12.45 -2.08 6.83
N PHE A 36 13.05 -1.36 7.76
CA PHE A 36 13.33 -1.88 9.10
C PHE A 36 12.05 -2.22 9.87
N LEU A 37 11.07 -1.31 9.91
CA LEU A 37 9.82 -1.50 10.65
C LEU A 37 8.93 -2.61 10.08
N THR A 38 8.93 -2.79 8.76
CA THR A 38 8.13 -3.84 8.11
C THR A 38 8.85 -5.18 8.00
N GLY A 39 10.17 -5.21 8.25
CA GLY A 39 11.00 -6.37 7.96
C GLY A 39 10.93 -6.80 6.50
N SER A 40 10.52 -5.91 5.61
CA SER A 40 10.37 -6.13 4.15
C SER A 40 9.43 -7.28 3.76
N ILE A 41 8.61 -7.79 4.69
CA ILE A 41 7.77 -8.99 4.47
C ILE A 41 6.79 -8.84 3.30
N HIS A 42 6.26 -7.63 3.06
CA HIS A 42 5.38 -7.37 1.92
C HIS A 42 6.17 -7.23 0.61
N LEU A 43 7.39 -6.68 0.67
CA LEU A 43 8.26 -6.56 -0.50
C LEU A 43 8.75 -7.92 -1.00
N ASP A 44 8.99 -8.87 -0.09
CA ASP A 44 9.24 -10.27 -0.45
C ASP A 44 8.09 -10.80 -1.31
N GLY A 45 6.85 -10.64 -0.85
CA GLY A 45 5.66 -11.00 -1.63
C GLY A 45 5.53 -10.25 -2.97
N VAL A 46 6.05 -9.03 -3.10
CA VAL A 46 6.14 -8.31 -4.40
C VAL A 46 7.06 -9.06 -5.34
N GLY A 47 8.28 -9.39 -4.91
CA GLY A 47 9.27 -10.13 -5.72
C GLY A 47 8.71 -11.47 -6.19
N ASP A 48 8.23 -12.28 -5.25
CA ASP A 48 7.69 -13.62 -5.51
C ASP A 48 6.50 -13.60 -6.47
N THR A 49 5.55 -12.65 -6.25
CA THR A 49 4.36 -12.55 -7.10
C THR A 49 4.74 -12.12 -8.51
N ILE A 50 5.66 -11.16 -8.67
CA ILE A 50 6.09 -10.69 -9.98
C ILE A 50 6.82 -11.82 -10.71
N ASP A 51 7.79 -12.50 -10.10
CA ASP A 51 8.47 -13.64 -10.71
C ASP A 51 7.50 -14.75 -11.12
N GLY A 52 6.57 -15.11 -10.24
CA GLY A 52 5.57 -16.11 -10.57
C GLY A 52 4.64 -15.68 -11.71
N PHE A 53 4.10 -14.46 -11.65
CA PHE A 53 3.08 -14.01 -12.59
C PHE A 53 3.62 -13.68 -13.98
N PHE A 54 4.87 -13.25 -14.09
CA PHE A 54 5.52 -12.96 -15.39
C PHE A 54 6.19 -14.17 -16.00
N SER A 55 6.33 -15.30 -15.29
CA SER A 55 6.94 -16.53 -15.78
C SER A 55 6.23 -17.20 -16.98
N ALA A 56 5.00 -16.78 -17.31
CA ALA A 56 4.15 -17.37 -18.37
C ALA A 56 3.97 -18.90 -18.23
N ARG A 57 4.03 -19.44 -17.01
CA ARG A 57 3.90 -20.87 -16.71
C ARG A 57 2.47 -21.24 -16.30
N LYS A 58 2.21 -22.55 -16.15
CA LYS A 58 0.95 -23.06 -15.58
C LYS A 58 0.89 -22.82 -14.07
N LYS A 59 -0.32 -22.86 -13.49
CA LYS A 59 -0.61 -22.59 -12.08
C LYS A 59 0.37 -23.26 -11.12
N GLU A 60 0.59 -24.57 -11.26
CA GLU A 60 1.42 -25.34 -10.34
C GLU A 60 2.86 -24.82 -10.34
N LYS A 61 3.39 -24.51 -11.52
CA LYS A 61 4.76 -23.98 -11.67
C LYS A 61 4.89 -22.52 -11.20
N ILE A 62 3.83 -21.71 -11.38
CA ILE A 62 3.78 -20.36 -10.80
C ILE A 62 3.90 -20.44 -9.28
N LEU A 63 3.11 -21.31 -8.64
CA LEU A 63 3.12 -21.50 -7.19
C LEU A 63 4.45 -22.05 -6.67
N GLU A 64 5.17 -22.84 -7.48
CA GLU A 64 6.51 -23.33 -7.18
C GLU A 64 7.55 -22.19 -7.26
N ILE A 65 7.48 -21.37 -8.32
CA ILE A 65 8.36 -20.19 -8.48
C ILE A 65 8.19 -19.23 -7.30
N MET A 66 6.96 -18.93 -6.90
CA MET A 66 6.65 -18.06 -5.74
C MET A 66 7.13 -18.64 -4.39
N GLN A 67 7.62 -19.86 -4.33
CA GLN A 67 8.18 -20.49 -3.14
C GLN A 67 9.70 -20.72 -3.22
N ASP A 68 10.30 -20.41 -4.38
CA ASP A 68 11.74 -20.55 -4.57
C ASP A 68 12.44 -19.39 -3.82
N PRO A 69 13.39 -19.66 -2.92
CA PRO A 69 14.09 -18.61 -2.19
C PRO A 69 15.03 -17.78 -3.08
N ARG A 70 15.18 -18.15 -4.35
CA ARG A 70 15.98 -17.41 -5.32
C ARG A 70 15.10 -16.42 -6.06
N ILE A 71 15.46 -15.14 -6.00
CA ILE A 71 14.77 -14.11 -6.78
C ILE A 71 15.14 -14.21 -8.26
N GLY A 72 14.14 -14.09 -9.12
CA GLY A 72 14.32 -14.00 -10.57
C GLY A 72 14.55 -12.57 -11.06
N THR A 73 14.74 -12.43 -12.36
CA THR A 73 14.97 -11.14 -13.00
C THR A 73 13.74 -10.22 -12.88
N ASP A 74 12.54 -10.76 -13.12
CA ASP A 74 11.30 -9.98 -13.09
C ASP A 74 11.02 -9.46 -11.68
N GLY A 75 11.18 -10.29 -10.64
CA GLY A 75 11.05 -9.90 -9.24
C GLY A 75 12.08 -8.84 -8.84
N THR A 76 13.35 -9.00 -9.28
CA THR A 76 14.39 -8.01 -9.04
C THR A 76 14.04 -6.65 -9.66
N ILE A 77 13.59 -6.62 -10.91
CA ILE A 77 13.14 -5.37 -11.55
C ILE A 77 11.96 -4.78 -10.81
N GLY A 78 10.95 -5.60 -10.48
CA GLY A 78 9.77 -5.17 -9.74
C GLY A 78 10.13 -4.54 -8.39
N LEU A 79 10.97 -5.17 -7.59
CA LEU A 79 11.42 -4.65 -6.30
C LEU A 79 12.13 -3.30 -6.46
N ASN A 80 13.03 -3.16 -7.44
CA ASN A 80 13.72 -1.89 -7.69
C ASN A 80 12.72 -0.78 -8.06
N VAL A 81 11.71 -1.06 -8.89
CA VAL A 81 10.66 -0.09 -9.24
C VAL A 81 9.87 0.32 -8.00
N PHE A 82 9.46 -0.62 -7.15
CA PHE A 82 8.72 -0.33 -5.91
C PHE A 82 9.55 0.52 -4.94
N LEU A 83 10.82 0.20 -4.74
CA LEU A 83 11.73 0.97 -3.87
C LEU A 83 11.96 2.39 -4.39
N LEU A 84 12.19 2.54 -5.69
CA LEU A 84 12.37 3.86 -6.33
C LEU A 84 11.11 4.72 -6.21
N LEU A 85 9.92 4.14 -6.49
CA LEU A 85 8.66 4.84 -6.34
C LEU A 85 8.41 5.26 -4.89
N ARG A 86 8.72 4.41 -3.92
CA ARG A 86 8.61 4.73 -2.51
C ARG A 86 9.54 5.87 -2.10
N TYR A 87 10.80 5.80 -2.54
CA TYR A 87 11.77 6.88 -2.32
C TYR A 87 11.30 8.21 -2.91
N ILE A 88 10.82 8.20 -4.16
CA ILE A 88 10.27 9.39 -4.82
C ILE A 88 9.10 9.94 -4.02
N ASN A 89 8.12 9.11 -3.66
CA ASN A 89 6.98 9.54 -2.86
C ASN A 89 7.42 10.17 -1.53
N TYR A 90 8.34 9.55 -0.79
CA TYR A 90 8.82 10.10 0.48
C TYR A 90 9.64 11.39 0.32
N SER A 91 10.32 11.56 -0.82
CA SER A 91 11.08 12.79 -1.12
C SER A 91 10.22 13.93 -1.66
N THR A 92 8.95 13.67 -2.04
CA THR A 92 8.06 14.69 -2.61
C THR A 92 6.89 15.06 -1.70
N ILE A 93 6.58 14.23 -0.71
CA ILE A 93 5.37 14.34 0.13
C ILE A 93 5.43 15.43 1.22
N MET A 94 6.42 16.28 1.17
CA MET A 94 6.76 17.24 2.22
C MET A 94 5.64 18.04 2.90
N PRO A 95 4.43 18.25 2.44
CA PRO A 95 3.46 18.94 3.31
C PRO A 95 2.37 18.05 3.91
N ASP A 96 2.27 16.77 3.55
CA ASP A 96 1.03 16.03 3.80
C ASP A 96 1.21 14.77 4.67
N ALA A 97 1.54 15.01 5.95
CA ALA A 97 1.60 13.95 6.96
C ALA A 97 0.33 13.10 7.03
N GLY A 98 -0.82 13.75 6.92
CA GLY A 98 -2.11 13.07 6.94
C GLY A 98 -2.28 12.07 5.80
N LEU A 99 -1.80 12.41 4.61
CA LEU A 99 -1.85 11.53 3.44
C LEU A 99 -0.97 10.29 3.60
N LEU A 100 0.23 10.42 4.16
CA LEU A 100 1.09 9.27 4.38
C LEU A 100 0.46 8.29 5.38
N ILE A 101 -0.08 8.80 6.49
CA ILE A 101 -0.77 7.99 7.49
C ILE A 101 -2.00 7.32 6.87
N LEU A 102 -2.79 8.07 6.11
CA LEU A 102 -3.98 7.56 5.44
C LEU A 102 -3.63 6.48 4.41
N ALA A 103 -2.57 6.66 3.62
CA ALA A 103 -2.08 5.66 2.67
C ALA A 103 -1.68 4.36 3.37
N GLY A 104 -0.97 4.44 4.50
CA GLY A 104 -0.64 3.30 5.34
C GLY A 104 -1.88 2.56 5.88
N ILE A 105 -2.93 3.28 6.26
CA ILE A 105 -4.19 2.70 6.72
C ILE A 105 -4.95 2.03 5.57
N ILE A 106 -5.08 2.73 4.42
CA ILE A 106 -5.80 2.24 3.23
C ILE A 106 -5.15 0.98 2.68
N SER A 107 -3.83 0.93 2.60
CA SER A 107 -3.11 -0.23 2.05
C SER A 107 -3.36 -1.49 2.90
N ARG A 108 -3.37 -1.39 4.22
CA ARG A 108 -3.68 -2.52 5.12
C ARG A 108 -5.17 -2.87 5.12
N LEU A 109 -6.05 -1.90 4.83
CA LEU A 109 -7.45 -2.18 4.57
C LEU A 109 -7.63 -2.96 3.26
N SER A 110 -6.85 -2.64 2.22
CA SER A 110 -6.79 -3.41 0.97
C SER A 110 -6.34 -4.85 1.22
N GLY A 111 -5.30 -5.06 2.02
CA GLY A 111 -4.87 -6.38 2.46
C GLY A 111 -5.95 -7.12 3.26
N LEU A 112 -6.67 -6.43 4.14
CA LEU A 112 -7.81 -7.01 4.87
C LEU A 112 -8.94 -7.41 3.90
N ALA A 113 -9.22 -6.62 2.86
CA ALA A 113 -10.20 -6.96 1.83
C ALA A 113 -9.85 -8.28 1.12
N VAL A 114 -8.58 -8.51 0.79
CA VAL A 114 -8.11 -9.78 0.22
C VAL A 114 -8.44 -10.93 1.16
N VAL A 115 -8.08 -10.80 2.42
CA VAL A 115 -8.28 -11.87 3.41
C VAL A 115 -9.77 -12.16 3.65
N VAL A 116 -10.63 -11.13 3.63
CA VAL A 116 -12.09 -11.29 3.90
C VAL A 116 -12.86 -11.83 2.69
N PHE A 117 -12.48 -11.41 1.47
CA PHE A 117 -13.32 -11.60 0.27
C PHE A 117 -12.71 -12.50 -0.82
N SER A 118 -11.44 -12.89 -0.71
CA SER A 118 -10.84 -13.80 -1.68
C SER A 118 -10.73 -15.23 -1.16
N LYS A 119 -10.57 -16.18 -2.08
CA LYS A 119 -10.29 -17.59 -1.76
C LYS A 119 -8.76 -17.80 -1.81
N GLN A 120 -8.21 -18.57 -0.88
CA GLN A 120 -6.81 -18.98 -0.91
C GLN A 120 -6.53 -19.92 -2.08
N ALA A 121 -5.37 -19.73 -2.73
CA ALA A 121 -4.87 -20.60 -3.80
C ALA A 121 -4.22 -21.89 -3.26
N LYS A 122 -3.88 -21.92 -1.97
CA LYS A 122 -3.26 -23.06 -1.25
C LYS A 122 -4.01 -23.32 0.04
N ASP A 123 -4.05 -24.58 0.46
CA ASP A 123 -4.67 -25.02 1.72
C ASP A 123 -3.68 -24.99 2.91
N THR A 124 -2.50 -24.40 2.73
CA THR A 124 -1.42 -24.31 3.74
C THR A 124 -0.80 -22.92 3.75
N GLY A 125 -0.15 -22.57 4.86
CA GLY A 125 0.60 -21.32 5.03
C GLY A 125 -0.09 -20.28 5.93
N LEU A 126 0.65 -19.20 6.24
CA LEU A 126 0.18 -18.12 7.11
C LEU A 126 -1.09 -17.44 6.61
N GLY A 127 -1.29 -17.34 5.30
CA GLY A 127 -2.49 -16.76 4.70
C GLY A 127 -3.77 -17.43 5.17
N LEU A 128 -3.78 -18.76 5.38
CA LEU A 128 -4.93 -19.49 5.86
C LEU A 128 -5.32 -19.11 7.31
N LEU A 129 -4.36 -18.84 8.17
CA LEU A 129 -4.61 -18.40 9.55
C LEU A 129 -5.31 -17.04 9.57
N PHE A 130 -4.85 -16.11 8.74
CA PHE A 130 -5.47 -14.79 8.61
C PHE A 130 -6.91 -14.88 8.08
N HIS A 131 -7.18 -15.74 7.10
CA HIS A 131 -8.55 -15.95 6.60
C HIS A 131 -9.53 -16.43 7.68
N LYS A 132 -9.09 -17.31 8.58
CA LYS A 132 -9.94 -17.82 9.67
C LYS A 132 -10.26 -16.73 10.72
N SER A 133 -9.39 -15.75 10.87
CA SER A 133 -9.52 -14.66 11.87
C SER A 133 -10.16 -13.39 11.31
N ALA A 134 -10.33 -13.28 9.98
CA ALA A 134 -10.82 -12.08 9.35
C ALA A 134 -12.32 -11.90 9.51
N SER A 135 -12.74 -10.70 9.92
CA SER A 135 -14.15 -10.35 10.15
C SER A 135 -14.63 -9.34 9.10
N LYS A 136 -15.77 -9.64 8.45
CA LYS A 136 -16.47 -8.69 7.58
C LYS A 136 -16.86 -7.42 8.33
N PHE A 137 -17.26 -7.54 9.59
CA PHE A 137 -17.56 -6.38 10.42
C PHE A 137 -16.36 -5.46 10.59
N SER A 138 -15.18 -6.02 10.88
CA SER A 138 -13.94 -5.26 10.97
C SER A 138 -13.61 -4.54 9.65
N PHE A 139 -13.80 -5.20 8.50
CA PHE A 139 -13.58 -4.57 7.21
C PHE A 139 -14.50 -3.37 6.98
N PHE A 140 -15.81 -3.51 7.18
CA PHE A 140 -16.77 -2.42 6.97
C PHE A 140 -16.58 -1.27 7.97
N PHE A 141 -16.24 -1.57 9.21
CA PHE A 141 -15.89 -0.55 10.21
C PHE A 141 -14.72 0.32 9.72
N TRP A 142 -13.63 -0.34 9.28
CA TRP A 142 -12.46 0.37 8.77
C TRP A 142 -12.74 1.09 7.46
N LEU A 143 -13.57 0.54 6.58
CA LEU A 143 -13.97 1.19 5.34
C LEU A 143 -14.69 2.52 5.61
N ILE A 144 -15.67 2.50 6.50
CA ILE A 144 -16.41 3.72 6.90
C ILE A 144 -15.44 4.74 7.51
N LEU A 145 -14.58 4.30 8.42
CA LEU A 145 -13.59 5.17 9.06
C LEU A 145 -12.61 5.77 8.04
N VAL A 146 -12.11 4.99 7.09
CA VAL A 146 -11.22 5.46 6.03
C VAL A 146 -11.91 6.49 5.14
N CYS A 147 -13.15 6.23 4.70
CA CYS A 147 -13.92 7.20 3.92
C CYS A 147 -14.13 8.50 4.71
N PHE A 148 -14.45 8.41 6.00
CA PHE A 148 -14.58 9.57 6.87
C PHE A 148 -13.26 10.34 7.00
N LEU A 149 -12.14 9.66 7.32
CA LEU A 149 -10.83 10.28 7.42
C LEU A 149 -10.40 10.93 6.09
N SER A 150 -10.69 10.30 4.96
CA SER A 150 -10.39 10.85 3.63
C SER A 150 -11.07 12.20 3.42
N LEU A 151 -12.31 12.39 3.88
CA LEU A 151 -13.03 13.66 3.78
C LEU A 151 -12.44 14.78 4.65
N PHE A 152 -11.71 14.43 5.71
CA PHE A 152 -11.07 15.39 6.63
C PHE A 152 -9.57 15.55 6.38
N THR A 153 -9.00 14.84 5.40
CA THR A 153 -7.58 14.95 5.06
C THR A 153 -7.17 16.37 4.66
N PRO A 154 -7.98 17.16 3.91
CA PRO A 154 -7.63 18.55 3.57
C PRO A 154 -7.37 19.42 4.79
N GLU A 155 -8.16 19.29 5.86
CA GLU A 155 -7.98 20.05 7.09
C GLU A 155 -6.72 19.62 7.85
N ILE A 156 -6.39 18.34 7.83
CA ILE A 156 -5.19 17.81 8.48
C ILE A 156 -3.95 18.31 7.73
N ALA A 157 -4.00 18.33 6.39
CA ALA A 157 -2.94 18.85 5.54
C ALA A 157 -2.78 20.38 5.66
N ALA A 158 -3.90 21.10 5.74
CA ALA A 158 -3.93 22.56 5.83
C ALA A 158 -3.54 23.09 7.21
N PHE A 159 -3.48 22.27 8.25
CA PHE A 159 -3.07 22.70 9.59
C PHE A 159 -1.70 23.38 9.62
N SER A 160 -0.90 23.20 8.58
CA SER A 160 0.41 23.84 8.43
C SER A 160 0.41 25.15 7.62
N LYS A 161 -0.58 25.45 6.76
CA LYS A 161 -0.44 26.54 5.77
C LYS A 161 -1.69 27.33 5.38
N ILE A 162 -2.93 26.90 5.61
CA ILE A 162 -4.11 27.61 5.05
C ILE A 162 -5.24 27.73 6.09
N GLN A 163 -5.58 28.97 6.43
CA GLN A 163 -6.83 29.33 7.09
C GLN A 163 -7.94 29.41 6.04
N GLY A 164 -8.66 28.31 5.80
CA GLY A 164 -9.81 28.27 4.89
C GLY A 164 -10.67 27.04 5.13
N THR A 165 -12.00 27.21 5.06
CA THR A 165 -12.94 26.11 5.02
C THR A 165 -12.95 25.52 3.61
N PHE A 166 -12.53 24.26 3.46
CA PHE A 166 -12.60 23.57 2.17
C PHE A 166 -14.05 23.35 1.75
N ILE A 167 -14.37 23.67 0.50
CA ILE A 167 -15.66 23.40 -0.10
C ILE A 167 -15.86 21.87 -0.18
N LEU A 168 -17.10 21.41 -0.02
CA LEU A 168 -17.43 19.97 -0.07
C LEU A 168 -16.85 19.27 -1.32
N ALA A 169 -16.82 19.95 -2.47
CA ALA A 169 -16.23 19.41 -3.70
C ALA A 169 -14.74 19.06 -3.57
N GLU A 170 -13.96 19.87 -2.85
CA GLU A 170 -12.55 19.62 -2.61
C GLU A 170 -12.35 18.39 -1.71
N ARG A 171 -13.15 18.24 -0.67
CA ARG A 171 -13.14 17.07 0.22
C ARG A 171 -13.47 15.78 -0.52
N LEU A 172 -14.43 15.82 -1.42
CA LEU A 172 -14.85 14.64 -2.19
C LEU A 172 -13.74 14.09 -3.09
N LYS A 173 -12.79 14.92 -3.54
CA LYS A 173 -11.62 14.45 -4.32
C LYS A 173 -10.79 13.43 -3.56
N TYR A 174 -10.68 13.56 -2.23
CA TYR A 174 -9.89 12.62 -1.41
C TYR A 174 -10.52 11.22 -1.29
N LEU A 175 -11.80 11.05 -1.66
CA LEU A 175 -12.40 9.72 -1.81
C LEU A 175 -11.82 8.93 -3.01
N LEU A 176 -11.12 9.61 -3.92
CA LEU A 176 -10.35 8.93 -4.97
C LEU A 176 -9.25 8.05 -4.39
N LEU A 177 -8.71 8.37 -3.21
CA LEU A 177 -7.63 7.60 -2.57
C LEU A 177 -8.04 6.15 -2.26
N PRO A 178 -9.07 5.90 -1.43
CA PRO A 178 -9.55 4.54 -1.20
C PRO A 178 -10.13 3.91 -2.47
N LEU A 179 -10.75 4.67 -3.36
CA LEU A 179 -11.28 4.16 -4.62
C LEU A 179 -10.16 3.58 -5.50
N THR A 180 -9.07 4.33 -5.69
CA THR A 180 -7.87 3.86 -6.43
C THR A 180 -7.33 2.56 -5.84
N ALA A 181 -7.17 2.51 -4.52
CA ALA A 181 -6.66 1.33 -3.82
C ALA A 181 -7.57 0.11 -4.05
N PHE A 182 -8.89 0.26 -3.95
CA PHE A 182 -9.82 -0.87 -4.14
C PHE A 182 -9.94 -1.31 -5.60
N ILE A 183 -9.84 -0.39 -6.57
CA ILE A 183 -9.78 -0.75 -7.99
C ILE A 183 -8.53 -1.61 -8.25
N LEU A 184 -7.35 -1.20 -7.76
CA LEU A 184 -6.13 -1.97 -7.92
C LEU A 184 -6.20 -3.32 -7.20
N THR A 185 -6.72 -3.34 -5.98
CA THR A 185 -6.96 -4.59 -5.23
C THR A 185 -7.82 -5.56 -6.04
N PHE A 186 -8.92 -5.08 -6.60
CA PHE A 186 -9.81 -5.90 -7.43
C PHE A 186 -9.10 -6.43 -8.67
N ILE A 187 -8.34 -5.57 -9.38
CA ILE A 187 -7.58 -5.97 -10.59
C ILE A 187 -6.57 -7.08 -10.24
N VAL A 188 -5.76 -6.89 -9.19
CA VAL A 188 -4.75 -7.89 -8.78
C VAL A 188 -5.41 -9.20 -8.34
N ILE A 189 -6.50 -9.15 -7.58
CA ILE A 189 -7.27 -10.35 -7.22
C ILE A 189 -7.74 -11.08 -8.48
N ARG A 190 -8.30 -10.38 -9.47
CA ARG A 190 -8.78 -11.00 -10.73
C ARG A 190 -7.65 -11.65 -11.51
N ILE A 191 -6.49 -10.99 -11.60
CA ILE A 191 -5.29 -11.57 -12.23
C ILE A 191 -4.85 -12.82 -11.48
N SER A 192 -4.80 -12.76 -10.15
CA SER A 192 -4.40 -13.88 -9.29
C SER A 192 -5.34 -15.08 -9.46
N TYR A 193 -6.66 -14.86 -9.49
CA TYR A 193 -7.62 -15.94 -9.75
C TYR A 193 -7.41 -16.59 -11.11
N LYS A 194 -7.12 -15.80 -12.15
CA LYS A 194 -6.85 -16.33 -13.49
C LYS A 194 -5.56 -17.13 -13.55
N LYS A 195 -4.51 -16.72 -12.81
CA LYS A 195 -3.18 -17.34 -12.85
C LYS A 195 -3.05 -18.53 -11.90
N ILE A 196 -3.54 -18.41 -10.66
CA ILE A 196 -3.32 -19.41 -9.60
C ILE A 196 -4.60 -19.91 -8.91
N GLY A 197 -5.77 -19.44 -9.34
CA GLY A 197 -7.07 -19.92 -8.86
C GLY A 197 -7.50 -19.35 -7.50
N GLY A 198 -6.83 -18.35 -6.97
CA GLY A 198 -7.08 -17.70 -5.68
C GLY A 198 -5.99 -16.70 -5.35
N THR A 199 -5.78 -16.38 -4.07
CA THR A 199 -4.71 -15.49 -3.58
C THR A 199 -3.75 -16.24 -2.65
N THR A 200 -2.53 -15.71 -2.46
CA THR A 200 -1.53 -16.17 -1.48
C THR A 200 -1.17 -15.02 -0.54
N GLY A 201 -0.35 -15.29 0.48
CA GLY A 201 0.24 -14.24 1.32
C GLY A 201 1.06 -13.24 0.51
N ASP A 202 1.80 -13.73 -0.49
CA ASP A 202 2.67 -12.93 -1.35
C ASP A 202 1.86 -11.98 -2.22
N VAL A 203 0.75 -12.46 -2.83
CA VAL A 203 -0.22 -11.62 -3.55
C VAL A 203 -0.82 -10.56 -2.64
N ASN A 204 -1.08 -10.88 -1.38
CA ASN A 204 -1.55 -9.91 -0.39
C ASN A 204 -0.47 -8.86 -0.09
N GLY A 205 0.80 -9.27 0.06
CA GLY A 205 1.95 -8.38 0.18
C GLY A 205 2.06 -7.42 -1.00
N LEU A 206 2.00 -7.93 -2.23
CA LEU A 206 1.97 -7.10 -3.44
C LEU A 206 0.82 -6.08 -3.41
N ILE A 207 -0.40 -6.48 -3.01
CA ILE A 207 -1.55 -5.58 -2.95
C ILE A 207 -1.32 -4.46 -1.92
N VAL A 208 -0.78 -4.79 -0.74
CA VAL A 208 -0.47 -3.80 0.30
C VAL A 208 0.54 -2.78 -0.21
N GLU A 209 1.65 -3.22 -0.80
CA GLU A 209 2.69 -2.34 -1.33
C GLU A 209 2.18 -1.49 -2.51
N LEU A 210 1.52 -2.13 -3.48
CA LEU A 210 0.99 -1.46 -4.67
C LEU A 210 -0.05 -0.40 -4.33
N THR A 211 -0.98 -0.71 -3.43
CA THR A 211 -2.04 0.24 -3.05
C THR A 211 -1.51 1.38 -2.21
N GLU A 212 -0.52 1.17 -1.34
CA GLU A 212 0.13 2.26 -0.61
C GLU A 212 0.81 3.24 -1.56
N LEU A 213 1.64 2.75 -2.49
CA LEU A 213 2.32 3.58 -3.48
C LEU A 213 1.34 4.30 -4.42
N ALA A 214 0.28 3.61 -4.86
CA ALA A 214 -0.72 4.22 -5.72
C ALA A 214 -1.51 5.33 -5.02
N VAL A 215 -1.86 5.16 -3.75
CA VAL A 215 -2.52 6.21 -2.96
C VAL A 215 -1.61 7.42 -2.81
N LEU A 216 -0.33 7.22 -2.47
CA LEU A 216 0.65 8.30 -2.36
C LEU A 216 0.83 9.03 -3.70
N SER A 217 0.92 8.30 -4.81
CA SER A 217 1.05 8.90 -6.14
C SER A 217 -0.23 9.62 -6.59
N THR A 218 -1.41 9.10 -6.25
CA THR A 218 -2.69 9.76 -6.55
C THR A 218 -2.82 11.08 -5.81
N SER A 219 -2.35 11.14 -4.57
CA SER A 219 -2.38 12.37 -3.78
C SER A 219 -1.58 13.50 -4.41
N PHE A 220 -0.46 13.17 -5.08
CA PHE A 220 0.32 14.14 -5.84
C PHE A 220 -0.51 14.84 -6.91
N PHE A 221 -1.30 14.08 -7.68
CA PHE A 221 -2.17 14.64 -8.72
C PHE A 221 -3.34 15.47 -8.16
N ILE A 222 -3.85 15.12 -6.98
CA ILE A 222 -4.90 15.90 -6.31
C ILE A 222 -4.35 17.27 -5.88
N ASN A 223 -3.12 17.32 -5.38
CA ASN A 223 -2.51 18.53 -4.81
C ASN A 223 -1.88 19.47 -5.85
N VAL A 224 -1.51 18.98 -7.04
CA VAL A 224 -0.94 19.81 -8.12
C VAL A 224 -1.96 20.78 -8.72
N HIS A 225 -3.26 20.53 -8.54
CA HIS A 225 -4.36 21.36 -9.06
C HIS A 225 -4.98 22.28 -7.99
N LEU A 226 -4.32 22.43 -6.84
CA LEU A 226 -4.61 23.40 -5.79
C LEU A 226 -3.49 24.45 -5.69
#